data_edc73570d33701c00d19514cfd6baa90
#
_entry.id   edc73570d33701c00d19514cfd6baa90
#
_cell.length_a   1.000
_cell.length_b   1.000
_cell.length_c   1.000
_cell.angle_alpha   90.00
_cell.angle_beta   90.00
_cell.angle_gamma   90.00
#
_symmetry.space_group_name_H-M   'P 1'
#
loop_
_entity.id
_entity.type
_entity.pdbx_description
1 polymer ?
#
loop_
_entity_poly.entity_id
_entity_poly.type
_entity_poly.pdbx_seq_one_letter_code
_entity_poly.pdbx_strand_id
1 'polypeptide(L)'
;QRHIKDFNMATVNLTNETFSDTINNNDIVIIDFWAEWCGPCKNFSPIYEEASEKHEDIVFAKVNTEEEQELGASFQIRSIPTLMIFREKIILYSQPGMIGAPQLDELVEKVKELDMDMVRAEVAEQEKQKQA
;
A
#
# COMPACT_ATOMS: atom_id res chain seq x y z
N GLN A 1 -11.36 -22.98 9.49
CA GLN A 1 -11.52 -22.22 9.62
C GLN A 1 -11.04 -21.10 9.83
N ARG A 2 -11.03 -20.71 9.46
CA ARG A 2 -10.49 -19.65 9.69
C ARG A 2 -11.19 -18.87 10.54
N HIS A 3 -11.43 -18.99 11.15
CA HIS A 3 -11.84 -18.51 11.90
C HIS A 3 -11.94 -17.40 12.07
N ILE A 4 -12.34 -17.22 12.25
CA ILE A 4 -12.66 -16.28 12.26
C ILE A 4 -12.21 -15.26 12.69
N LYS A 5 -11.66 -14.93 13.15
CA LYS A 5 -11.10 -14.02 13.43
C LYS A 5 -10.28 -13.61 12.84
N ASP A 6 -9.75 -14.09 12.86
CA ASP A 6 -8.71 -13.86 12.21
C ASP A 6 -9.05 -13.86 10.88
N PHE A 7 -9.94 -14.46 10.52
CA PHE A 7 -10.35 -14.50 9.26
C PHE A 7 -10.61 -13.16 8.78
N ASN A 8 -10.87 -12.36 9.58
CA ASN A 8 -11.04 -11.05 9.15
C ASN A 8 -9.76 -10.37 9.04
N MET A 9 -8.68 -11.09 9.06
CA MET A 9 -7.36 -10.48 9.00
C MET A 9 -6.74 -10.70 7.65
N ALA A 10 -7.40 -10.14 6.63
CA ALA A 10 -6.82 -10.17 5.30
C ALA A 10 -5.70 -9.13 5.15
N THR A 11 -5.65 -8.13 6.04
CA THR A 11 -4.53 -7.16 6.02
C THR A 11 -3.37 -7.67 6.88
N VAL A 12 -2.16 -7.23 6.55
CA VAL A 12 -0.97 -7.61 7.30
C VAL A 12 -0.29 -6.36 7.82
N ASN A 13 0.22 -6.44 9.04
CA ASN A 13 0.97 -5.34 9.63
C ASN A 13 2.43 -5.49 9.27
N LEU A 14 3.01 -4.44 8.68
CA LEU A 14 4.41 -4.46 8.30
C LEU A 14 5.24 -3.74 9.34
N THR A 15 6.41 -4.29 9.58
CA THR A 15 7.41 -3.66 10.44
C THR A 15 8.62 -3.31 9.59
N ASN A 16 9.55 -2.59 10.20
CA ASN A 16 10.80 -2.28 9.54
C ASN A 16 11.54 -3.53 9.08
N GLU A 17 11.39 -4.64 9.83
CA GLU A 17 12.07 -5.90 9.50
C GLU A 17 11.39 -6.69 8.39
N THR A 18 10.06 -6.60 8.28
CA THR A 18 9.33 -7.42 7.31
C THR A 18 9.03 -6.71 6.01
N PHE A 19 9.28 -5.40 5.96
CA PHE A 19 8.87 -4.58 4.82
C PHE A 19 9.50 -5.05 3.51
N SER A 20 10.83 -5.17 3.50
CA SER A 20 11.53 -5.51 2.28
C SER A 20 11.12 -6.86 1.72
N ASP A 21 11.00 -7.87 2.59
CA ASP A 21 10.59 -9.20 2.13
C ASP A 21 9.20 -9.17 1.53
N THR A 22 8.30 -8.41 2.13
CA THR A 22 6.93 -8.34 1.62
C THR A 22 6.91 -7.69 0.23
N ILE A 23 7.64 -6.61 0.06
CA ILE A 23 7.69 -5.93 -1.24
C ILE A 23 8.37 -6.81 -2.28
N ASN A 24 9.43 -7.51 -1.90
CA ASN A 24 10.21 -8.31 -2.84
C ASN A 24 9.48 -9.58 -3.29
N ASN A 25 8.64 -10.13 -2.43
CA ASN A 25 8.04 -11.43 -2.69
C ASN A 25 6.61 -11.38 -3.21
N ASN A 26 6.08 -10.18 -3.47
CA ASN A 26 4.72 -10.03 -3.93
C ASN A 26 4.66 -9.04 -5.07
N ASP A 27 3.81 -9.34 -6.07
CA ASP A 27 3.70 -8.50 -7.25
C ASP A 27 3.11 -7.14 -6.91
N ILE A 28 1.95 -7.13 -6.25
CA ILE A 28 1.26 -5.89 -5.88
C ILE A 28 1.10 -5.84 -4.37
N VAL A 29 1.57 -4.75 -3.78
CA VAL A 29 1.43 -4.51 -2.34
C VAL A 29 0.86 -3.12 -2.15
N ILE A 30 -0.25 -3.03 -1.43
CA ILE A 30 -0.85 -1.76 -1.07
C ILE A 30 -0.56 -1.52 0.40
N ILE A 31 -0.22 -0.29 0.76
CA ILE A 31 0.14 0.06 2.12
C ILE A 31 -0.69 1.22 2.60
N ASP A 32 -1.30 1.07 3.78
CA ASP A 32 -2.01 2.11 4.49
C ASP A 32 -1.13 2.57 5.64
N PHE A 33 -0.60 3.79 5.54
CA PHE A 33 0.16 4.40 6.64
C PHE A 33 -0.84 5.09 7.55
N TRP A 34 -0.85 4.70 8.83
CA TRP A 34 -1.91 5.12 9.75
C TRP A 34 -1.37 5.32 11.16
N ALA A 35 -2.22 5.84 12.04
CA ALA A 35 -1.92 5.90 13.47
C ALA A 35 -3.24 5.78 14.23
N GLU A 36 -3.14 5.34 15.47
CA GLU A 36 -4.31 5.05 16.27
C GLU A 36 -5.13 6.29 16.62
N TRP A 37 -4.46 7.43 16.78
CA TRP A 37 -5.14 8.67 17.17
C TRP A 37 -5.80 9.37 15.98
N CYS A 38 -5.65 8.85 14.79
CA CYS A 38 -6.05 9.53 13.56
C CYS A 38 -7.50 9.19 13.22
N GLY A 39 -8.39 10.18 13.29
CA GLY A 39 -9.80 9.98 12.97
C GLY A 39 -10.06 9.47 11.56
N PRO A 40 -9.53 10.15 10.52
CA PRO A 40 -9.73 9.65 9.15
C PRO A 40 -9.17 8.24 8.93
N CYS A 41 -8.09 7.89 9.63
CA CYS A 41 -7.55 6.53 9.53
C CYS A 41 -8.57 5.50 10.03
N LYS A 42 -9.27 5.83 11.12
CA LYS A 42 -10.28 4.94 11.67
C LYS A 42 -11.46 4.79 10.73
N ASN A 43 -11.83 5.88 10.06
CA ASN A 43 -12.92 5.86 9.10
C ASN A 43 -12.55 5.06 7.85
N PHE A 44 -11.28 5.10 7.48
CA PHE A 44 -10.79 4.39 6.30
C PHE A 44 -10.61 2.89 6.57
N SER A 45 -10.39 2.51 7.82
CA SER A 45 -10.05 1.14 8.17
C SER A 45 -11.07 0.10 7.67
N PRO A 46 -12.38 0.28 7.89
CA PRO A 46 -13.33 -0.72 7.36
C PRO A 46 -13.36 -0.76 5.85
N ILE A 47 -13.16 0.36 5.18
CA ILE A 47 -13.09 0.39 3.72
C ILE A 47 -11.90 -0.44 3.25
N TYR A 48 -10.76 -0.25 3.90
CA TYR A 48 -9.53 -0.94 3.55
C TYR A 48 -9.62 -2.45 3.81
N GLU A 49 -10.16 -2.82 4.97
CA GLU A 49 -10.33 -4.24 5.32
C GLU A 49 -11.25 -4.94 4.33
N GLU A 50 -12.35 -4.29 3.97
CA GLU A 50 -13.28 -4.89 3.03
C GLU A 50 -12.63 -5.08 1.66
N ALA A 51 -11.85 -4.10 1.21
CA ALA A 51 -11.15 -4.22 -0.07
C ALA A 51 -10.15 -5.38 -0.04
N SER A 52 -9.47 -5.56 1.09
CA SER A 52 -8.50 -6.64 1.22
C SER A 52 -9.17 -8.00 1.07
N GLU A 53 -10.40 -8.13 1.51
CA GLU A 53 -11.13 -9.39 1.39
C GLU A 53 -11.62 -9.63 -0.03
N LYS A 54 -11.88 -8.56 -0.77
CA LYS A 54 -12.33 -8.68 -2.16
C LYS A 54 -11.18 -9.00 -3.11
N HIS A 55 -9.99 -8.53 -2.82
CA HIS A 55 -8.85 -8.62 -3.75
C HIS A 55 -7.79 -9.52 -3.14
N GLU A 56 -8.09 -10.81 -3.10
CA GLU A 56 -7.24 -11.77 -2.39
C GLU A 56 -5.89 -11.99 -3.05
N ASP A 57 -5.76 -11.61 -4.32
CA ASP A 57 -4.52 -11.76 -5.06
C ASP A 57 -3.52 -10.62 -4.80
N ILE A 58 -3.89 -9.67 -3.96
CA ILE A 58 -3.07 -8.51 -3.64
C ILE A 58 -2.80 -8.51 -2.14
N VAL A 59 -1.58 -8.10 -1.76
CA VAL A 59 -1.25 -7.91 -0.35
C VAL A 59 -1.71 -6.54 0.07
N PHE A 60 -2.61 -6.48 1.04
CA PHE A 60 -3.04 -5.24 1.68
C PHE A 60 -2.33 -5.14 3.02
N ALA A 61 -1.44 -4.17 3.14
CA ALA A 61 -0.59 -4.04 4.31
C ALA A 61 -0.89 -2.74 5.04
N LYS A 62 -0.49 -2.69 6.30
CA LYS A 62 -0.66 -1.51 7.14
C LYS A 62 0.65 -1.22 7.83
N VAL A 63 1.01 0.06 7.93
CA VAL A 63 2.17 0.51 8.67
C VAL A 63 1.72 1.53 9.71
N ASN A 64 1.89 1.17 10.97
CA ASN A 64 1.60 2.08 12.08
C ASN A 64 2.76 3.06 12.20
N THR A 65 2.52 4.31 11.87
CA THR A 65 3.61 5.30 11.78
C THR A 65 4.18 5.66 13.15
N GLU A 66 3.44 5.39 14.22
CA GLU A 66 3.97 5.63 15.56
C GLU A 66 4.96 4.56 15.97
N GLU A 67 4.70 3.33 15.57
CA GLU A 67 5.57 2.20 15.90
C GLU A 67 6.71 2.06 14.92
N GLU A 68 6.47 2.36 13.64
CA GLU A 68 7.46 2.17 12.58
C GLU A 68 7.89 3.53 12.03
N GLN A 69 8.52 4.31 12.87
CA GLN A 69 8.87 5.68 12.52
C GLN A 69 9.89 5.74 11.38
N GLU A 70 10.78 4.77 11.31
CA GLU A 70 11.75 4.73 10.23
C GLU A 70 11.11 4.56 8.86
N LEU A 71 10.10 3.68 8.79
CA LEU A 71 9.38 3.49 7.53
C LEU A 71 8.67 4.75 7.11
N GLY A 72 7.98 5.41 8.04
CA GLY A 72 7.30 6.66 7.73
C GLY A 72 8.26 7.72 7.22
N ALA A 73 9.42 7.81 7.87
CA ALA A 73 10.42 8.80 7.46
C ALA A 73 11.01 8.46 6.11
N SER A 74 11.30 7.17 5.87
CA SER A 74 11.89 6.74 4.60
C SER A 74 11.02 7.11 3.41
N PHE A 75 9.72 7.05 3.57
CA PHE A 75 8.79 7.38 2.50
C PHE A 75 8.23 8.79 2.62
N GLN A 76 8.79 9.57 3.54
CA GLN A 76 8.42 11.00 3.71
C GLN A 76 6.93 11.16 3.95
N ILE A 77 6.37 10.29 4.78
CA ILE A 77 4.96 10.34 5.11
C ILE A 77 4.72 11.51 6.05
N ARG A 78 3.97 12.51 5.59
CA ARG A 78 3.71 13.73 6.36
C ARG A 78 2.29 13.83 6.84
N SER A 79 1.38 13.13 6.18
CA SER A 79 -0.05 13.14 6.50
C SER A 79 -0.53 11.71 6.54
N ILE A 80 -1.48 11.43 7.42
CA ILE A 80 -2.09 10.12 7.50
C ILE A 80 -3.60 10.28 7.47
N PRO A 81 -4.31 9.30 6.88
CA PRO A 81 -3.73 8.14 6.23
C PRO A 81 -3.06 8.51 4.90
N THR A 82 -2.05 7.76 4.52
CA THR A 82 -1.48 7.84 3.18
C THR A 82 -1.55 6.46 2.57
N LEU A 83 -2.05 6.39 1.35
CA LEU A 83 -2.16 5.13 0.63
C LEU A 83 -1.07 5.06 -0.41
N MET A 84 -0.32 3.97 -0.41
CA MET A 84 0.78 3.76 -1.34
C MET A 84 0.63 2.41 -1.99
N ILE A 85 0.93 2.32 -3.29
CA ILE A 85 0.81 1.06 -4.01
C ILE A 85 2.11 0.77 -4.74
N PHE A 86 2.64 -0.43 -4.47
CA PHE A 86 3.79 -0.98 -5.16
C PHE A 86 3.34 -2.03 -6.16
N ARG A 87 3.96 -2.06 -7.33
CA ARG A 87 3.86 -3.21 -8.21
C ARG A 87 5.23 -3.47 -8.80
N GLU A 88 5.69 -4.73 -8.71
CA GLU A 88 7.04 -5.11 -9.16
C GLU A 88 8.10 -4.21 -8.53
N LYS A 89 7.89 -3.88 -7.25
CA LYS A 89 8.82 -3.06 -6.44
C LYS A 89 8.86 -1.60 -6.87
N ILE A 90 7.95 -1.18 -7.72
CA ILE A 90 7.87 0.21 -8.20
C ILE A 90 6.67 0.88 -7.53
N ILE A 91 6.87 2.07 -6.98
CA ILE A 91 5.77 2.83 -6.39
C ILE A 91 4.97 3.45 -7.52
N LEU A 92 3.73 3.01 -7.67
CA LEU A 92 2.85 3.52 -8.72
C LEU A 92 1.92 4.61 -8.23
N TYR A 93 1.72 4.71 -6.92
CA TYR A 93 0.72 5.60 -6.37
C TYR A 93 1.11 5.93 -4.94
N SER A 94 0.96 7.19 -4.55
CA SER A 94 1.19 7.60 -3.17
C SER A 94 0.45 8.91 -2.96
N GLN A 95 -0.63 8.86 -2.18
CA GLN A 95 -1.47 10.04 -1.95
C GLN A 95 -1.95 10.06 -0.50
N PRO A 96 -1.94 11.24 0.13
CA PRO A 96 -2.52 11.38 1.46
C PRO A 96 -4.05 11.48 1.36
N GLY A 97 -4.71 11.15 2.47
CA GLY A 97 -6.15 11.25 2.59
C GLY A 97 -6.85 9.93 2.32
N MET A 98 -8.06 9.81 2.86
CA MET A 98 -8.82 8.59 2.63
C MET A 98 -9.60 8.71 1.32
N ILE A 99 -9.91 7.56 0.72
CA ILE A 99 -10.77 7.49 -0.45
C ILE A 99 -11.90 6.53 -0.14
N GLY A 100 -12.97 6.61 -0.93
CA GLY A 100 -14.12 5.75 -0.73
C GLY A 100 -13.91 4.37 -1.33
N ALA A 101 -14.80 3.46 -0.97
CA ALA A 101 -14.70 2.08 -1.44
C ALA A 101 -14.71 1.96 -2.97
N PRO A 102 -15.61 2.65 -3.69
CA PRO A 102 -15.58 2.54 -5.16
C PRO A 102 -14.28 3.05 -5.76
N GLN A 103 -13.73 4.14 -5.22
CA GLN A 103 -12.47 4.67 -5.74
C GLN A 103 -11.32 3.72 -5.47
N LEU A 104 -11.32 3.06 -4.32
CA LEU A 104 -10.26 2.11 -4.00
C LEU A 104 -10.33 0.91 -4.92
N ASP A 105 -11.52 0.37 -5.17
CA ASP A 105 -11.69 -0.75 -6.10
C ASP A 105 -11.21 -0.36 -7.50
N GLU A 106 -11.58 0.83 -7.95
CA GLU A 106 -11.19 1.30 -9.27
C GLU A 106 -9.67 1.43 -9.37
N LEU A 107 -9.04 1.97 -8.33
CA LEU A 107 -7.60 2.14 -8.30
C LEU A 107 -6.88 0.79 -8.39
N VAL A 108 -7.38 -0.21 -7.64
CA VAL A 108 -6.82 -1.55 -7.68
C VAL A 108 -6.89 -2.12 -9.09
N GLU A 109 -8.04 -1.98 -9.76
CA GLU A 109 -8.19 -2.50 -11.11
C GLU A 109 -7.25 -1.81 -12.08
N LYS A 110 -7.08 -0.50 -11.96
CA LYS A 110 -6.16 0.23 -12.82
C LYS A 110 -4.72 -0.22 -12.63
N VAL A 111 -4.32 -0.47 -11.39
CA VAL A 111 -2.96 -0.95 -11.12
C VAL A 111 -2.75 -2.32 -11.76
N LYS A 112 -3.75 -3.19 -11.69
CA LYS A 112 -3.65 -4.51 -12.31
C LYS A 112 -3.53 -4.45 -13.82
N GLU A 113 -4.14 -3.44 -14.44
CA GLU A 113 -4.20 -3.31 -15.90
C GLU A 113 -3.00 -2.60 -16.50
N LEU A 114 -2.15 -2.00 -15.68
CA LEU A 114 -1.00 -1.25 -16.19
C LEU A 114 -0.07 -2.14 -17.01
N ASP A 115 0.44 -1.57 -18.09
CA ASP A 115 1.48 -2.22 -18.89
C ASP A 115 2.82 -2.00 -18.18
N MET A 116 3.28 -3.00 -17.47
CA MET A 116 4.49 -2.85 -16.66
C MET A 116 5.75 -2.76 -17.48
N ASP A 117 5.73 -3.25 -18.72
CA ASP A 117 6.86 -3.03 -19.63
C ASP A 117 7.05 -1.53 -19.88
N MET A 118 5.95 -0.83 -20.12
CA MET A 118 6.01 0.63 -20.30
C MET A 118 6.43 1.34 -19.02
N VAL A 119 5.93 0.88 -17.88
CA VAL A 119 6.30 1.49 -16.61
C VAL A 119 7.79 1.32 -16.36
N ARG A 120 8.31 0.12 -16.58
CA ARG A 120 9.74 -0.13 -16.36
C ARG A 120 10.60 0.70 -17.31
N ALA A 121 10.15 0.87 -18.56
CA ALA A 121 10.87 1.71 -19.51
C ALA A 121 10.90 3.17 -19.06
N GLU A 122 9.78 3.65 -18.53
CA GLU A 122 9.69 5.02 -18.03
C GLU A 122 10.61 5.22 -16.83
N VAL A 123 10.64 4.24 -15.90
CA VAL A 123 11.52 4.32 -14.75
C VAL A 123 12.98 4.34 -15.18
N ALA A 124 13.34 3.50 -16.16
CA ALA A 124 14.70 3.45 -16.67
C ALA A 124 15.10 4.79 -17.29
N GLU A 125 14.16 5.42 -18.01
CA GLU A 125 14.45 6.72 -18.64
C GLU A 125 14.66 7.80 -17.57
N GLN A 126 13.85 7.79 -16.52
CA GLN A 126 14.00 8.74 -15.44
C GLN A 126 15.33 8.57 -14.71
N GLU A 127 15.78 7.33 -14.54
CA GLU A 127 17.07 7.07 -13.91
C GLU A 127 18.21 7.60 -14.75
N LYS A 128 18.12 7.47 -16.08
CA LYS A 128 19.12 8.04 -16.98
C LYS A 128 19.20 9.55 -16.84
N GLN A 129 18.04 10.19 -16.77
CA GLN A 129 17.99 11.64 -16.67
C GLN A 129 18.61 12.14 -15.37
N LYS A 130 18.41 11.38 -14.28
CA LYS A 130 19.01 11.73 -13.00
C LYS A 130 20.53 11.66 -13.02
N GLN A 131 21.09 10.81 -13.87
CA GLN A 131 22.53 10.63 -13.96
C GLN A 131 23.19 11.61 -14.92
N ALA A 132 22.39 12.30 -15.72
CA ALA A 132 22.93 13.23 -16.74
C ALA A 132 23.46 14.53 -16.15
#